data_c8c6846f98dfb4e16ba4bba434675095
#
_entry.id   c8c6846f98dfb4e16ba4bba434675095
#
_cell.length_a   1.000
_cell.length_b   1.000
_cell.length_c   1.000
_cell.angle_alpha   90.00
_cell.angle_beta   90.00
_cell.angle_gamma   90.00
#
_symmetry.space_group_name_H-M   'P 1'
#
loop_
_entity.id
_entity.type
_entity.pdbx_description
1 polymer ?
#
loop_
_entity_poly.entity_id
_entity_poly.type
_entity_poly.pdbx_seq_one_letter_code
_entity_poly.pdbx_strand_id
1 'polypeptide(L)'
;MSVYHGSKKDQIKVLDKDYGKSLNKDNVKDFVDVFFDKENESITSETLKNVVLARLRGIQAMYSGQQIFHIFGSSILFVYDASIFQEQEPSIKAIESTVVVKMIDFAHVHPAKGQIDHNYNFGLANLISVLEGA
;
A
#
# COMPACT_ATOMS: atom_id res chain seq x y z
N MET A 1 -1.46 7.08 9.68
CA MET A 1 -1.83 5.67 9.48
C MET A 1 -2.13 5.04 10.83
N SER A 2 -3.18 4.25 10.94
CA SER A 2 -3.47 3.48 12.15
C SER A 2 -3.21 2.01 11.86
N VAL A 3 -2.37 1.35 12.66
CA VAL A 3 -2.09 -0.08 12.55
C VAL A 3 -2.66 -0.77 13.77
N TYR A 4 -3.44 -1.81 13.54
CA TYR A 4 -4.05 -2.63 14.58
C TYR A 4 -3.25 -3.93 14.73
N HIS A 5 -2.71 -4.21 15.91
CA HIS A 5 -2.07 -5.48 16.20
C HIS A 5 -3.09 -6.47 16.76
N GLY A 6 -3.44 -7.49 15.98
CA GLY A 6 -4.55 -8.42 16.25
C GLY A 6 -4.44 -9.28 17.52
N SER A 7 -3.27 -9.36 18.15
CA SER A 7 -3.08 -10.11 19.41
C SER A 7 -3.37 -9.30 20.67
N LYS A 8 -3.50 -7.97 20.56
CA LYS A 8 -3.74 -7.08 21.71
C LYS A 8 -4.81 -6.07 21.30
N LYS A 9 -6.06 -6.40 21.55
CA LYS A 9 -7.26 -5.59 21.25
C LYS A 9 -7.19 -4.13 21.73
N ASP A 10 -6.25 -3.79 22.60
CA ASP A 10 -6.16 -2.48 23.27
C ASP A 10 -4.99 -1.60 22.79
N GLN A 11 -4.20 -2.03 21.79
CA GLN A 11 -3.06 -1.25 21.31
C GLN A 11 -3.18 -0.94 19.82
N ILE A 12 -3.88 0.16 19.51
CA ILE A 12 -3.81 0.77 18.18
C ILE A 12 -2.55 1.61 18.12
N LYS A 13 -1.58 1.23 17.28
CA LYS A 13 -0.43 2.06 16.96
C LYS A 13 -0.83 3.06 15.89
N VAL A 14 -0.81 4.34 16.23
CA VAL A 14 -1.05 5.42 15.27
C VAL A 14 0.29 5.98 14.82
N LEU A 15 0.57 5.87 13.54
CA LEU A 15 1.71 6.53 12.89
C LEU A 15 1.15 7.78 12.20
N ASP A 16 1.46 8.94 12.73
CA ASP A 16 0.88 10.21 12.31
C ASP A 16 1.54 10.78 11.04
N LYS A 17 1.13 11.99 10.66
CA LYS A 17 1.67 12.67 9.50
C LYS A 17 3.15 13.02 9.65
N ASP A 18 3.59 13.34 10.86
CA ASP A 18 4.99 13.72 11.10
C ASP A 18 5.90 12.49 11.03
N TYR A 19 5.44 11.34 11.52
CA TYR A 19 6.11 10.06 11.25
C TYR A 19 6.22 9.80 9.74
N GLY A 20 5.11 9.97 8.99
CA GLY A 20 5.13 9.79 7.53
C GLY A 20 6.15 10.69 6.82
N LYS A 21 6.31 11.94 7.27
CA LYS A 21 7.31 12.88 6.72
C LYS A 21 8.76 12.52 7.09
N SER A 22 8.97 11.77 8.15
CA SER A 22 10.30 11.31 8.57
C SER A 22 10.80 10.10 7.77
N LEU A 23 9.91 9.46 7.00
CA LEU A 23 10.26 8.31 6.19
C LEU A 23 11.17 8.71 5.02
N ASN A 24 12.17 7.90 4.80
CA ASN A 24 13.13 8.01 3.71
C ASN A 24 13.50 6.60 3.21
N LYS A 25 14.41 6.51 2.25
CA LYS A 25 14.85 5.23 1.67
C LYS A 25 15.45 4.24 2.68
N ASP A 26 15.98 4.74 3.80
CA ASP A 26 16.69 3.92 4.77
C ASP A 26 15.75 3.34 5.84
N ASN A 27 14.63 4.00 6.12
CA ASN A 27 13.69 3.62 7.17
C ASN A 27 12.26 3.28 6.69
N VAL A 28 11.95 3.47 5.41
CA VAL A 28 10.61 3.15 4.87
C VAL A 28 10.25 1.67 5.01
N LYS A 29 11.26 0.81 5.07
CA LYS A 29 11.07 -0.62 5.30
C LYS A 29 10.44 -0.91 6.66
N ASP A 30 10.82 -0.19 7.71
CA ASP A 30 10.26 -0.37 9.05
C ASP A 30 8.75 -0.10 9.06
N PHE A 31 8.30 0.89 8.27
CA PHE A 31 6.89 1.16 8.06
C PHE A 31 6.16 0.00 7.37
N VAL A 32 6.77 -0.57 6.34
CA VAL A 32 6.21 -1.71 5.60
C VAL A 32 6.11 -2.94 6.50
N ASP A 33 7.16 -3.22 7.26
CA ASP A 33 7.20 -4.35 8.21
C ASP A 33 6.10 -4.22 9.27
N VAL A 34 5.88 -3.02 9.82
CA VAL A 34 4.79 -2.75 10.76
C VAL A 34 3.41 -2.92 10.09
N PHE A 35 3.24 -2.43 8.85
CA PHE A 35 1.95 -2.51 8.17
C PHE A 35 1.54 -3.96 7.87
N PHE A 36 2.46 -4.81 7.50
CA PHE A 36 2.20 -6.21 7.15
C PHE A 36 2.37 -7.18 8.34
N ASP A 37 2.57 -6.68 9.56
CA ASP A 37 2.77 -7.48 10.77
C ASP A 37 3.89 -8.54 10.60
N LYS A 38 5.01 -8.11 10.04
CA LYS A 38 6.12 -8.99 9.69
C LYS A 38 6.81 -9.61 10.91
N GLU A 39 6.64 -9.03 12.11
CA GLU A 39 7.16 -9.61 13.36
C GLU A 39 6.64 -11.04 13.61
N ASN A 40 5.47 -11.36 13.05
CA ASN A 40 4.88 -12.69 13.15
C ASN A 40 5.28 -13.66 12.02
N GLU A 41 6.15 -13.23 11.06
CA GLU A 41 6.68 -14.02 9.92
C GLU A 41 5.72 -15.11 9.41
N SER A 42 4.43 -14.75 9.25
CA SER A 42 3.40 -15.72 8.90
C SER A 42 3.21 -15.82 7.39
N ILE A 43 2.77 -16.98 6.91
CA ILE A 43 2.30 -17.19 5.54
C ILE A 43 1.23 -16.16 5.19
N THR A 44 0.42 -15.76 6.17
CA THR A 44 -0.62 -14.73 6.03
C THR A 44 -0.03 -13.37 5.68
N SER A 45 1.05 -12.94 6.35
CA SER A 45 1.74 -11.67 6.05
C SER A 45 2.28 -11.65 4.62
N GLU A 46 2.93 -12.73 4.19
CA GLU A 46 3.47 -12.84 2.83
C GLU A 46 2.35 -12.86 1.78
N THR A 47 1.28 -13.59 2.05
CA THR A 47 0.12 -13.64 1.15
C THR A 47 -0.56 -12.28 1.06
N LEU A 48 -0.76 -11.58 2.18
CA LEU A 48 -1.30 -10.23 2.22
C LEU A 48 -0.45 -9.26 1.39
N LYS A 49 0.87 -9.30 1.54
CA LYS A 49 1.81 -8.50 0.76
C LYS A 49 1.66 -8.77 -0.74
N ASN A 50 1.59 -10.03 -1.13
CA ASN A 50 1.43 -10.42 -2.53
C ASN A 50 0.10 -9.94 -3.12
N VAL A 51 -0.99 -9.99 -2.35
CA VAL A 51 -2.30 -9.44 -2.78
C VAL A 51 -2.22 -7.94 -2.98
N VAL A 52 -1.61 -7.20 -2.05
CA VAL A 52 -1.42 -5.75 -2.18
C VAL A 52 -0.57 -5.41 -3.40
N LEU A 53 0.54 -6.12 -3.61
CA LEU A 53 1.40 -5.95 -4.79
C LEU A 53 0.64 -6.21 -6.10
N ALA A 54 -0.17 -7.26 -6.16
CA ALA A 54 -1.00 -7.54 -7.35
C ALA A 54 -1.97 -6.39 -7.65
N ARG A 55 -2.59 -5.79 -6.62
CA ARG A 55 -3.48 -4.62 -6.78
C ARG A 55 -2.72 -3.39 -7.26
N LEU A 56 -1.53 -3.11 -6.72
CA LEU A 56 -0.67 -2.01 -7.17
C LEU A 56 -0.21 -2.17 -8.62
N ARG A 57 0.17 -3.38 -9.01
CA ARG A 57 0.52 -3.68 -10.41
C ARG A 57 -0.68 -3.51 -11.36
N GLY A 58 -1.90 -3.79 -10.89
CA GLY A 58 -3.12 -3.47 -11.62
C GLY A 58 -3.28 -1.96 -11.86
N ILE A 59 -3.06 -1.13 -10.83
CA ILE A 59 -3.05 0.34 -10.96
C ILE A 59 -1.93 0.78 -11.92
N GLN A 60 -0.73 0.23 -11.80
CA GLN A 60 0.39 0.54 -12.67
C GLN A 60 0.08 0.21 -14.14
N ALA A 61 -0.49 -0.96 -14.42
CA ALA A 61 -0.88 -1.35 -15.77
C ALA A 61 -1.92 -0.41 -16.38
N MET A 62 -2.89 0.04 -15.57
CA MET A 62 -3.91 1.00 -16.01
C MET A 62 -3.33 2.38 -16.27
N TYR A 63 -2.43 2.85 -15.40
CA TYR A 63 -1.99 4.25 -15.38
C TYR A 63 -0.75 4.53 -16.23
N SER A 64 0.15 3.56 -16.40
CA SER A 64 1.48 3.77 -16.97
C SER A 64 1.48 4.30 -18.40
N GLY A 65 0.50 3.92 -19.19
CA GLY A 65 0.41 4.31 -20.62
C GLY A 65 -0.63 5.38 -20.92
N GLN A 66 -1.38 5.85 -19.94
CA GLN A 66 -2.42 6.86 -20.18
C GLN A 66 -1.80 8.24 -20.45
N GLN A 67 -2.43 9.03 -21.34
CA GLN A 67 -1.98 10.33 -21.81
C GLN A 67 -3.10 11.38 -21.73
N ILE A 68 -4.09 11.14 -20.88
CA ILE A 68 -5.28 11.98 -20.77
C ILE A 68 -5.11 13.04 -19.69
N PHE A 69 -4.53 12.65 -18.54
CA PHE A 69 -4.35 13.53 -17.39
C PHE A 69 -3.08 13.22 -16.60
N HIS A 70 -2.57 14.23 -15.90
CA HIS A 70 -1.54 14.11 -14.87
C HIS A 70 -2.17 14.35 -13.50
N ILE A 71 -1.75 13.59 -12.49
CA ILE A 71 -2.24 13.71 -11.10
C ILE A 71 -1.10 14.16 -10.19
N PHE A 72 -1.38 15.19 -9.38
CA PHE A 72 -0.43 15.70 -8.40
C PHE A 72 -1.03 15.63 -6.99
N GLY A 73 -0.19 15.29 -6.00
CA GLY A 73 -0.58 15.28 -4.59
C GLY A 73 -1.64 14.24 -4.23
N SER A 74 -1.93 13.27 -5.11
CA SER A 74 -2.82 12.16 -4.80
C SER A 74 -2.13 11.13 -3.90
N SER A 75 -2.92 10.23 -3.33
CA SER A 75 -2.43 9.18 -2.45
C SER A 75 -2.91 7.81 -2.89
N ILE A 76 -2.25 6.76 -2.42
CA ILE A 76 -2.76 5.39 -2.49
C ILE A 76 -3.21 4.98 -1.09
N LEU A 77 -4.46 4.57 -0.98
CA LEU A 77 -5.05 4.05 0.24
C LEU A 77 -4.85 2.53 0.29
N PHE A 78 -4.30 2.05 1.40
CA PHE A 78 -4.21 0.63 1.73
C PHE A 78 -5.07 0.34 2.96
N VAL A 79 -5.96 -0.64 2.85
CA VAL A 79 -6.77 -1.10 3.98
C VAL A 79 -6.89 -2.62 3.90
N TYR A 80 -6.83 -3.29 5.04
CA TYR A 80 -7.20 -4.69 5.19
C TYR A 80 -7.79 -4.94 6.57
N ASP A 81 -8.52 -6.04 6.73
CA ASP A 81 -9.04 -6.45 8.02
C ASP A 81 -8.01 -7.32 8.75
N ALA A 82 -7.51 -6.83 9.89
CA ALA A 82 -6.50 -7.53 10.68
C ALA A 82 -7.01 -8.85 11.31
N SER A 83 -8.32 -9.12 11.28
CA SER A 83 -8.87 -10.40 11.74
C SER A 83 -8.30 -11.61 10.99
N ILE A 84 -7.79 -11.42 9.77
CA ILE A 84 -7.10 -12.46 9.00
C ILE A 84 -5.92 -13.10 9.76
N PHE A 85 -5.29 -12.36 10.67
CA PHE A 85 -4.18 -12.87 11.50
C PHE A 85 -4.65 -13.69 12.70
N GLN A 86 -5.95 -13.72 12.99
CA GLN A 86 -6.53 -14.51 14.08
C GLN A 86 -6.89 -15.95 13.62
N GLU A 87 -6.98 -16.16 12.32
CA GLU A 87 -7.22 -17.49 11.73
C GLU A 87 -5.89 -18.24 11.62
N GLN A 88 -5.91 -19.55 11.86
CA GLN A 88 -4.68 -20.36 11.78
C GLN A 88 -4.14 -20.43 10.35
N GLU A 89 -5.02 -20.53 9.34
CA GLU A 89 -4.65 -20.55 7.93
C GLU A 89 -5.77 -19.94 7.09
N PRO A 90 -5.84 -18.59 6.98
CA PRO A 90 -6.85 -17.98 6.14
C PRO A 90 -6.61 -18.32 4.66
N SER A 91 -7.66 -18.61 3.92
CA SER A 91 -7.53 -18.82 2.48
C SER A 91 -7.09 -17.54 1.77
N ILE A 92 -6.39 -17.69 0.64
CA ILE A 92 -6.02 -16.53 -0.21
C ILE A 92 -7.24 -15.68 -0.55
N LYS A 93 -8.36 -16.34 -0.88
CA LYS A 93 -9.62 -15.67 -1.20
C LYS A 93 -10.20 -14.88 -0.02
N ALA A 94 -10.07 -15.39 1.21
CA ALA A 94 -10.45 -14.66 2.41
C ALA A 94 -9.60 -13.38 2.58
N ILE A 95 -8.29 -13.50 2.42
CA ILE A 95 -7.38 -12.34 2.46
C ILE A 95 -7.72 -11.32 1.37
N GLU A 96 -7.87 -11.78 0.12
CA GLU A 96 -8.23 -10.92 -1.03
C GLU A 96 -9.52 -10.13 -0.80
N SER A 97 -10.51 -10.72 -0.13
CA SER A 97 -11.79 -10.08 0.14
C SER A 97 -11.70 -8.91 1.12
N THR A 98 -10.67 -8.87 1.96
CA THR A 98 -10.47 -7.80 2.95
C THR A 98 -9.58 -6.66 2.43
N VAL A 99 -8.79 -6.90 1.38
CA VAL A 99 -7.79 -5.95 0.90
C VAL A 99 -8.39 -4.89 -0.01
N VAL A 100 -8.16 -3.63 0.33
CA VAL A 100 -8.48 -2.47 -0.50
C VAL A 100 -7.20 -1.73 -0.83
N VAL A 101 -6.93 -1.54 -2.12
CA VAL A 101 -5.87 -0.67 -2.63
C VAL A 101 -6.50 0.26 -3.66
N LYS A 102 -6.52 1.56 -3.38
CA LYS A 102 -7.17 2.55 -4.25
C LYS A 102 -6.36 3.84 -4.36
N MET A 103 -6.40 4.44 -5.54
CA MET A 103 -6.01 5.83 -5.73
C MET A 103 -7.07 6.74 -5.12
N ILE A 104 -6.66 7.73 -4.35
CA ILE A 104 -7.53 8.71 -3.69
C ILE A 104 -6.97 10.12 -3.80
N ASP A 105 -7.82 11.13 -3.55
CA ASP A 105 -7.46 12.55 -3.54
C ASP A 105 -7.05 13.07 -4.94
N PHE A 106 -8.07 13.31 -5.76
CA PHE A 106 -7.90 13.83 -7.13
C PHE A 106 -8.14 15.34 -7.23
N ALA A 107 -7.79 16.10 -6.20
CA ALA A 107 -7.99 17.55 -6.18
C ALA A 107 -7.16 18.28 -7.25
N HIS A 108 -6.01 17.73 -7.64
CA HIS A 108 -5.09 18.33 -8.61
C HIS A 108 -4.88 17.43 -9.82
N VAL A 109 -5.86 17.41 -10.71
CA VAL A 109 -5.81 16.69 -11.99
C VAL A 109 -5.69 17.71 -13.12
N HIS A 110 -4.71 17.52 -13.99
CA HIS A 110 -4.44 18.40 -15.12
C HIS A 110 -4.44 17.65 -16.44
N PRO A 111 -4.87 18.28 -17.55
CA PRO A 111 -4.79 17.65 -18.87
C PRO A 111 -3.35 17.28 -19.23
N ALA A 112 -3.12 16.05 -19.66
CA ALA A 112 -1.78 15.55 -20.01
C ALA A 112 -1.30 16.01 -21.40
N LYS A 113 -2.20 16.50 -22.24
CA LYS A 113 -1.89 16.97 -23.63
C LYS A 113 -1.13 15.91 -24.45
N GLY A 114 -1.50 14.66 -24.30
CA GLY A 114 -0.87 13.56 -25.02
C GLY A 114 0.47 13.08 -24.44
N GLN A 115 0.82 13.47 -23.22
CA GLN A 115 2.06 13.07 -22.55
C GLN A 115 1.80 12.10 -21.39
N ILE A 116 2.71 11.17 -21.18
CA ILE A 116 2.67 10.25 -20.04
C ILE A 116 3.02 11.00 -18.76
N ASP A 117 2.34 10.65 -17.66
CA ASP A 117 2.66 11.15 -16.31
C ASP A 117 3.87 10.40 -15.73
N HIS A 118 5.06 10.82 -16.12
CA HIS A 118 6.30 10.21 -15.65
C HIS A 118 6.50 10.36 -14.14
N ASN A 119 6.02 11.45 -13.53
CA ASN A 119 6.18 11.68 -12.10
C ASN A 119 5.38 10.67 -11.27
N TYR A 120 4.11 10.47 -11.61
CA TYR A 120 3.27 9.49 -10.91
C TYR A 120 3.78 8.07 -11.13
N ASN A 121 4.11 7.72 -12.36
CA ASN A 121 4.64 6.40 -12.70
C ASN A 121 5.94 6.08 -11.96
N PHE A 122 6.84 7.05 -11.82
CA PHE A 122 8.08 6.90 -11.05
C PHE A 122 7.78 6.64 -9.56
N GLY A 123 6.88 7.41 -8.96
CA GLY A 123 6.47 7.21 -7.57
C GLY A 123 5.85 5.84 -7.32
N LEU A 124 4.96 5.42 -8.22
CA LEU A 124 4.30 4.11 -8.12
C LEU A 124 5.29 2.93 -8.29
N ALA A 125 6.22 3.04 -9.23
CA ALA A 125 7.26 2.04 -9.43
C ALA A 125 8.17 1.90 -8.19
N ASN A 126 8.56 3.03 -7.58
CA ASN A 126 9.34 3.03 -6.33
C ASN A 126 8.57 2.39 -5.17
N LEU A 127 7.28 2.70 -5.02
CA LEU A 127 6.44 2.09 -3.99
C LEU A 127 6.38 0.57 -4.15
N ILE A 128 6.16 0.07 -5.36
CA ILE A 128 6.16 -1.36 -5.67
C ILE A 128 7.52 -1.98 -5.31
N SER A 129 8.63 -1.35 -5.72
CA SER A 129 9.99 -1.84 -5.42
C SER A 129 10.27 -1.93 -3.92
N VAL A 130 9.83 -0.96 -3.14
CA VAL A 130 9.96 -0.97 -1.66
C VAL A 130 9.20 -2.15 -1.06
N LEU A 131 7.97 -2.39 -1.52
CA LEU A 131 7.16 -3.50 -1.02
C LEU A 131 7.71 -4.88 -1.45
N GLU A 132 8.30 -4.99 -2.64
CA GLU A 132 8.95 -6.22 -3.10
C GLU A 132 10.21 -6.55 -2.29
N GLY A 133 10.96 -5.52 -1.86
CA GLY A 133 12.19 -5.67 -1.06
C GLY A 133 11.96 -5.86 0.43
N ALA A 134 10.74 -5.78 0.86
CA ALA A 134 10.38 -5.84 2.28
C ALA A 134 10.16 -7.28 2.76
#